data_6fc037ab73c2e89889e2465bd474915b
#
_entry.id   6fc037ab73c2e89889e2465bd474915b
#
_cell.length_a   1.000
_cell.length_b   1.000
_cell.length_c   1.000
_cell.angle_alpha   90.00
_cell.angle_beta   90.00
_cell.angle_gamma   90.00
#
_symmetry.space_group_name_H-M   'P 1'
#
loop_
_entity.id
_entity.type
_entity.pdbx_description
1 polymer ?
#
loop_
_entity_poly.entity_id
_entity_poly.type
_entity_poly.pdbx_seq_one_letter_code
_entity_poly.pdbx_strand_id
1 'polypeptide(L)'
;MARGVNKVILVGNVGGDPETRYMPNGNAVTNITLATSESWKDKQTGQQQERTEWHRVVFFGRLAEIAGEYLRKGSQVYVEGSLRTRKWQGQDGQDRYTTEIVIDINGNMQLLGGRPGGSAGDSADDNVTGNAAAPPEAPAGGKGKGKGKASGGTYDKGKGKTSPPPQPAHDDPDDIPF
;
A
#
# COMPACT_ATOMS: atom_id res chain seq x y z
N MET A 1 36.04 6.35 -21.95
CA MET A 1 35.18 6.75 -20.81
C MET A 1 34.76 5.48 -20.09
N ALA A 2 34.89 5.42 -18.77
CA ALA A 2 34.37 4.32 -17.99
C ALA A 2 32.83 4.34 -18.04
N ARG A 3 32.19 3.16 -18.26
CA ARG A 3 30.75 3.01 -18.20
C ARG A 3 30.34 2.76 -16.75
N GLY A 4 29.56 3.65 -16.17
CA GLY A 4 28.97 3.45 -14.85
C GLY A 4 27.65 2.65 -14.91
N VAL A 5 27.24 2.09 -13.77
CA VAL A 5 25.93 1.46 -13.58
C VAL A 5 25.11 2.35 -12.64
N ASN A 6 23.90 2.70 -13.06
CA ASN A 6 22.93 3.38 -12.20
C ASN A 6 21.65 2.54 -12.19
N LYS A 7 21.55 1.67 -11.20
CA LYS A 7 20.41 0.77 -11.01
C LYS A 7 20.04 0.69 -9.54
N VAL A 8 18.76 0.82 -9.26
CA VAL A 8 18.15 0.66 -7.93
C VAL A 8 17.13 -0.46 -8.00
N ILE A 9 17.16 -1.33 -7.02
CA ILE A 9 16.19 -2.42 -6.84
C ILE A 9 15.63 -2.31 -5.44
N LEU A 10 14.31 -2.24 -5.32
CA LEU A 10 13.61 -2.20 -4.03
C LEU A 10 12.47 -3.20 -4.00
N VAL A 11 12.27 -3.80 -2.81
CA VAL A 11 11.06 -4.50 -2.43
C VAL A 11 10.53 -3.83 -1.18
N GLY A 12 9.29 -3.34 -1.22
CA GLY A 12 8.72 -2.61 -0.09
C GLY A 12 7.21 -2.47 -0.17
N ASN A 13 6.65 -1.71 0.75
CA ASN A 13 5.23 -1.44 0.82
C ASN A 13 4.93 0.00 0.41
N VAL A 14 3.86 0.18 -0.36
CA VAL A 14 3.38 1.51 -0.79
C VAL A 14 2.82 2.26 0.42
N GLY A 15 3.38 3.45 0.71
CA GLY A 15 3.05 4.21 1.91
C GLY A 15 1.76 5.02 1.83
N GLY A 16 1.32 5.38 0.63
CA GLY A 16 0.10 6.13 0.35
C GLY A 16 -0.46 5.75 -1.01
N ASP A 17 -1.68 6.18 -1.31
CA ASP A 17 -2.27 5.92 -2.63
C ASP A 17 -1.45 6.62 -3.73
N PRO A 18 -1.29 5.97 -4.91
CA PRO A 18 -0.54 6.53 -6.02
C PRO A 18 -1.13 7.84 -6.53
N GLU A 19 -0.27 8.83 -6.81
CA GLU A 19 -0.65 10.08 -7.46
C GLU A 19 -0.33 10.01 -8.95
N THR A 20 -1.36 9.83 -9.77
CA THR A 20 -1.22 9.78 -11.23
C THR A 20 -1.58 11.12 -11.86
N ARG A 21 -0.72 11.60 -12.76
CA ARG A 21 -0.93 12.81 -13.56
C ARG A 21 -0.63 12.51 -15.03
N TYR A 22 -1.30 13.20 -15.92
CA TYR A 22 -1.06 13.13 -17.37
C TYR A 22 -0.32 14.37 -17.84
N MET A 23 0.76 14.17 -18.56
CA MET A 23 1.49 15.25 -19.21
C MET A 23 0.74 15.74 -20.44
N PRO A 24 1.02 16.97 -20.96
CA PRO A 24 0.37 17.50 -22.16
C PRO A 24 0.54 16.61 -23.41
N ASN A 25 1.59 15.79 -23.45
CA ASN A 25 1.84 14.81 -24.52
C ASN A 25 1.05 13.50 -24.34
N GLY A 26 0.16 13.42 -23.35
CA GLY A 26 -0.67 12.25 -23.06
C GLY A 26 0.00 11.14 -22.23
N ASN A 27 1.30 11.26 -21.92
CA ASN A 27 2.00 10.26 -21.12
C ASN A 27 1.63 10.36 -19.64
N ALA A 28 1.33 9.21 -19.03
CA ALA A 28 1.09 9.13 -17.61
C ALA A 28 2.39 9.23 -16.80
N VAL A 29 2.32 9.89 -15.64
CA VAL A 29 3.36 9.90 -14.60
C VAL A 29 2.69 9.58 -13.27
N THR A 30 3.17 8.55 -12.58
CA THR A 30 2.64 8.15 -11.28
C THR A 30 3.73 8.22 -10.22
N ASN A 31 3.45 8.94 -9.14
CA ASN A 31 4.34 9.06 -7.98
C ASN A 31 3.83 8.17 -6.87
N ILE A 32 4.73 7.44 -6.24
CA ILE A 32 4.48 6.70 -5.00
C ILE A 32 5.58 6.96 -3.98
N THR A 33 5.25 6.76 -2.71
CA THR A 33 6.23 6.61 -1.63
C THR A 33 6.32 5.13 -1.28
N LEU A 34 7.53 4.57 -1.25
CA LEU A 34 7.78 3.17 -0.96
C LEU A 34 8.56 3.05 0.35
N ALA A 35 8.06 2.26 1.30
CA ALA A 35 8.72 1.97 2.57
C ALA A 35 9.50 0.65 2.48
N THR A 36 10.77 0.68 2.86
CA THR A 36 11.59 -0.52 3.12
C THR A 36 11.93 -0.56 4.59
N SER A 37 11.61 -1.67 5.28
CA SER A 37 11.86 -1.84 6.71
C SER A 37 12.92 -2.90 6.94
N GLU A 38 13.85 -2.60 7.82
CA GLU A 38 14.87 -3.51 8.32
C GLU A 38 14.63 -3.73 9.81
N SER A 39 14.71 -4.97 10.28
CA SER A 39 14.63 -5.27 11.69
C SER A 39 15.82 -6.11 12.14
N TRP A 40 16.42 -5.75 13.26
CA TRP A 40 17.55 -6.48 13.84
C TRP A 40 17.44 -6.53 15.36
N LYS A 41 18.13 -7.48 15.95
CA LYS A 41 18.25 -7.58 17.40
C LYS A 41 19.53 -6.86 17.84
N ASP A 42 19.39 -5.87 18.70
CA ASP A 42 20.52 -5.19 19.32
C ASP A 42 21.31 -6.18 20.20
N LYS A 43 22.62 -6.30 19.96
CA LYS A 43 23.47 -7.26 20.66
C LYS A 43 23.74 -6.88 22.11
N GLN A 44 23.66 -5.59 22.46
CA GLN A 44 23.95 -5.10 23.82
C GLN A 44 22.70 -5.14 24.70
N THR A 45 21.56 -4.69 24.17
CA THR A 45 20.31 -4.59 24.93
C THR A 45 19.41 -5.80 24.76
N GLY A 46 19.64 -6.62 23.73
CA GLY A 46 18.78 -7.75 23.36
C GLY A 46 17.41 -7.35 22.78
N GLN A 47 17.16 -6.07 22.61
CA GLN A 47 15.89 -5.54 22.10
C GLN A 47 15.81 -5.61 20.57
N GLN A 48 14.60 -5.80 20.05
CA GLN A 48 14.30 -5.70 18.62
C GLN A 48 14.32 -4.23 18.24
N GLN A 49 15.12 -3.90 17.23
CA GLN A 49 15.15 -2.57 16.60
C GLN A 49 14.57 -2.67 15.20
N GLU A 50 13.89 -1.62 14.77
CA GLU A 50 13.34 -1.51 13.42
C GLU A 50 13.69 -0.13 12.85
N ARG A 51 14.04 -0.09 11.57
CA ARG A 51 14.27 1.13 10.81
C ARG A 51 13.55 1.07 9.48
N THR A 52 12.79 2.11 9.17
CA THR A 52 12.08 2.24 7.90
C THR A 52 12.68 3.38 7.10
N GLU A 53 13.03 3.11 5.85
CA GLU A 53 13.46 4.11 4.88
C GLU A 53 12.34 4.37 3.87
N TRP A 54 12.15 5.65 3.55
CA TRP A 54 11.12 6.11 2.64
C TRP A 54 11.72 6.55 1.32
N HIS A 55 11.31 5.90 0.24
CA HIS A 55 11.81 6.15 -1.11
C HIS A 55 10.74 6.81 -1.96
N ARG A 56 11.13 7.86 -2.71
CA ARG A 56 10.27 8.46 -3.74
C ARG A 56 10.49 7.72 -5.03
N VAL A 57 9.42 7.17 -5.59
CA VAL A 57 9.44 6.40 -6.83
C VAL A 57 8.52 7.06 -7.84
N VAL A 58 9.02 7.29 -9.05
CA VAL A 58 8.32 7.94 -10.14
C VAL A 58 8.27 7.00 -11.33
N PHE A 59 7.07 6.62 -11.74
CA PHE A 59 6.81 5.80 -12.91
C PHE A 59 6.47 6.68 -14.11
N PHE A 60 6.89 6.26 -15.30
CA PHE A 60 6.58 6.92 -16.56
C PHE A 60 5.90 5.99 -17.55
N GLY A 61 5.02 6.55 -18.41
CA GLY A 61 4.35 5.86 -19.51
C GLY A 61 3.46 4.72 -19.02
N ARG A 62 3.52 3.56 -19.66
CA ARG A 62 2.64 2.43 -19.38
C ARG A 62 2.78 1.90 -17.93
N LEU A 63 3.98 1.89 -17.37
CA LEU A 63 4.17 1.47 -15.97
C LEU A 63 3.51 2.43 -14.99
N ALA A 64 3.42 3.72 -15.33
CA ALA A 64 2.70 4.70 -14.54
C ALA A 64 1.18 4.43 -14.52
N GLU A 65 0.59 4.07 -15.65
CA GLU A 65 -0.82 3.70 -15.74
C GLU A 65 -1.12 2.47 -14.89
N ILE A 66 -0.32 1.41 -15.04
CA ILE A 66 -0.44 0.17 -14.27
C ILE A 66 -0.28 0.45 -12.76
N ALA A 67 0.74 1.26 -12.39
CA ALA A 67 0.96 1.62 -10.99
C ALA A 67 -0.24 2.38 -10.40
N GLY A 68 -0.81 3.34 -11.14
CA GLY A 68 -1.97 4.10 -10.72
C GLY A 68 -3.25 3.25 -10.60
N GLU A 69 -3.41 2.27 -11.49
CA GLU A 69 -4.60 1.40 -11.51
C GLU A 69 -4.56 0.33 -10.41
N TYR A 70 -3.41 -0.31 -10.20
CA TYR A 70 -3.32 -1.52 -9.36
C TYR A 70 -2.71 -1.31 -7.99
N LEU A 71 -1.81 -0.33 -7.82
CA LEU A 71 -1.22 -0.07 -6.51
C LEU A 71 -2.20 0.67 -5.59
N ARG A 72 -2.13 0.35 -4.31
CA ARG A 72 -2.85 1.04 -3.23
C ARG A 72 -1.92 1.15 -2.03
N LYS A 73 -2.25 2.02 -1.09
CA LYS A 73 -1.55 2.07 0.21
C LYS A 73 -1.46 0.67 0.82
N GLY A 74 -0.27 0.26 1.22
CA GLY A 74 0.01 -1.05 1.80
C GLY A 74 0.33 -2.16 0.79
N SER A 75 0.16 -1.95 -0.52
CA SER A 75 0.55 -2.93 -1.54
C SER A 75 2.04 -3.22 -1.47
N GLN A 76 2.43 -4.49 -1.48
CA GLN A 76 3.82 -4.88 -1.61
C GLN A 76 4.21 -4.93 -3.09
N VAL A 77 5.33 -4.29 -3.43
CA VAL A 77 5.79 -4.17 -4.80
C VAL A 77 7.31 -4.31 -4.89
N TYR A 78 7.76 -4.98 -5.97
CA TYR A 78 9.13 -4.97 -6.44
C TYR A 78 9.27 -3.91 -7.52
N VAL A 79 10.31 -3.11 -7.47
CA VAL A 79 10.63 -2.09 -8.47
C VAL A 79 12.11 -2.10 -8.84
N GLU A 80 12.38 -1.92 -10.13
CA GLU A 80 13.72 -1.64 -10.67
C GLU A 80 13.69 -0.33 -11.44
N GLY A 81 14.67 0.52 -11.17
CA GLY A 81 14.80 1.81 -11.84
C GLY A 81 16.19 2.40 -11.72
N SER A 82 16.32 3.66 -12.03
CA SER A 82 17.55 4.45 -11.90
C SER A 82 17.38 5.57 -10.89
N LEU A 83 18.45 5.88 -10.15
CA LEU A 83 18.48 7.01 -9.23
C LEU A 83 18.67 8.30 -10.03
N ARG A 84 17.82 9.30 -9.80
CA ARG A 84 17.92 10.62 -10.43
C ARG A 84 17.72 11.71 -9.39
N THR A 85 18.60 12.70 -9.43
CA THR A 85 18.46 13.93 -8.64
C THR A 85 18.06 15.06 -9.58
N ARG A 86 16.92 15.69 -9.31
CA ARG A 86 16.49 16.89 -10.01
C ARG A 86 16.61 18.12 -9.11
N LYS A 87 17.06 19.19 -9.71
CA LYS A 87 17.08 20.52 -9.12
C LYS A 87 15.75 21.21 -9.38
N TRP A 88 15.19 21.87 -8.40
CA TRP A 88 14.00 22.69 -8.54
C TRP A 88 14.10 23.93 -7.64
N GLN A 89 13.36 24.97 -7.97
CA GLN A 89 13.37 26.20 -7.22
C GLN A 89 12.17 26.23 -6.29
N GLY A 90 12.41 26.44 -4.99
CA GLY A 90 11.36 26.62 -4.00
C GLY A 90 10.62 27.95 -4.19
N GLN A 91 9.51 28.13 -3.49
CA GLN A 91 8.76 29.40 -3.50
C GLN A 91 9.58 30.57 -2.90
N ASP A 92 10.58 30.27 -2.10
CA ASP A 92 11.56 31.17 -1.51
C ASP A 92 12.70 31.57 -2.50
N GLY A 93 12.64 31.07 -3.73
CA GLY A 93 13.67 31.29 -4.76
C GLY A 93 14.94 30.48 -4.58
N GLN A 94 15.01 29.62 -3.54
CA GLN A 94 16.18 28.80 -3.29
C GLN A 94 16.19 27.54 -4.15
N ASP A 95 17.38 27.14 -4.57
CA ASP A 95 17.60 25.88 -5.28
C ASP A 95 17.51 24.70 -4.32
N ARG A 96 16.62 23.77 -4.63
CA ARG A 96 16.41 22.52 -3.89
C ARG A 96 16.69 21.32 -4.77
N TYR A 97 17.14 20.23 -4.16
CA TYR A 97 17.44 18.98 -4.84
C TYR A 97 16.53 17.89 -4.29
N THR A 98 15.94 17.12 -5.18
CA THR A 98 15.14 15.95 -4.82
C THR A 98 15.69 14.75 -5.55
N THR A 99 16.05 13.70 -4.80
CA THR A 99 16.49 12.42 -5.34
C THR A 99 15.30 11.48 -5.39
N GLU A 100 15.08 10.90 -6.57
CA GLU A 100 13.94 10.04 -6.89
C GLU A 100 14.44 8.79 -7.62
N ILE A 101 13.71 7.69 -7.47
CA ILE A 101 13.92 6.46 -8.25
C ILE A 101 12.98 6.54 -9.44
N VAL A 102 13.55 6.61 -10.63
CA VAL A 102 12.81 6.74 -11.89
C VAL A 102 12.67 5.38 -12.54
N ILE A 103 11.43 4.99 -12.81
CA ILE A 103 11.05 3.76 -13.50
C ILE A 103 10.48 4.15 -14.85
N ASP A 104 11.31 4.02 -15.87
CA ASP A 104 11.00 4.31 -17.26
C ASP A 104 10.83 3.00 -18.07
N ILE A 105 10.93 3.06 -19.38
CA ILE A 105 10.81 1.90 -20.27
C ILE A 105 11.84 0.80 -20.00
N ASN A 106 12.97 1.12 -19.38
CA ASN A 106 14.03 0.17 -19.03
C ASN A 106 13.86 -0.35 -17.59
N GLY A 107 12.90 0.16 -16.86
CA GLY A 107 12.58 -0.27 -15.49
C GLY A 107 11.64 -1.46 -15.47
N ASN A 108 11.44 -2.00 -14.27
CA ASN A 108 10.52 -3.09 -14.03
C ASN A 108 9.69 -2.85 -12.77
N MET A 109 8.47 -3.36 -12.76
CA MET A 109 7.58 -3.37 -11.61
C MET A 109 6.84 -4.70 -11.53
N GLN A 110 6.79 -5.32 -10.34
CA GLN A 110 5.99 -6.50 -10.06
C GLN A 110 5.21 -6.31 -8.75
N LEU A 111 3.91 -6.59 -8.79
CA LEU A 111 3.10 -6.68 -7.58
C LEU A 111 3.40 -8.02 -6.89
N LEU A 112 3.82 -7.96 -5.61
CA LEU A 112 4.21 -9.14 -4.84
C LEU A 112 3.13 -9.57 -3.83
N GLY A 113 2.16 -8.69 -3.54
CA GLY A 113 1.05 -8.97 -2.63
C GLY A 113 -0.17 -9.48 -3.39
N GLY A 114 -0.85 -10.50 -2.85
CA GLY A 114 -2.19 -10.86 -3.26
C GLY A 114 -3.13 -9.66 -3.06
N ARG A 115 -4.15 -9.55 -3.91
CA ARG A 115 -5.19 -8.51 -3.88
C ARG A 115 -5.67 -8.28 -2.44
N PRO A 116 -5.62 -7.06 -1.87
CA PRO A 116 -6.25 -6.78 -0.59
C PRO A 116 -7.77 -6.98 -0.77
N GLY A 117 -8.33 -8.05 -0.21
CA GLY A 117 -9.77 -8.32 -0.27
C GLY A 117 -10.21 -9.65 -0.92
N GLY A 118 -9.28 -10.54 -1.21
CA GLY A 118 -9.60 -11.93 -1.57
C GLY A 118 -9.59 -12.79 -0.30
N SER A 119 -10.76 -13.08 0.25
CA SER A 119 -10.99 -14.15 1.23
C SER A 119 -10.25 -15.41 0.79
N ALA A 120 -9.50 -16.01 1.71
CA ALA A 120 -8.99 -17.36 1.56
C ALA A 120 -10.21 -18.29 1.39
N GLY A 121 -10.47 -18.68 0.15
CA GLY A 121 -11.50 -19.60 -0.29
C GLY A 121 -10.84 -20.67 -1.11
N ASP A 122 -10.56 -21.78 -0.45
CA ASP A 122 -10.66 -23.15 -0.93
C ASP A 122 -9.96 -23.49 -2.25
N SER A 123 -8.74 -24.00 -2.12
CA SER A 123 -8.16 -24.88 -3.12
C SER A 123 -8.85 -26.25 -3.01
N ALA A 124 -9.98 -26.43 -3.70
CA ALA A 124 -10.56 -27.73 -3.94
C ALA A 124 -9.70 -28.45 -4.98
N ASP A 125 -9.11 -29.51 -4.53
CA ASP A 125 -8.48 -30.61 -5.25
C ASP A 125 -9.46 -31.18 -6.29
N ASP A 126 -9.24 -30.93 -7.57
CA ASP A 126 -9.94 -31.64 -8.65
C ASP A 126 -9.24 -32.97 -8.90
N ASN A 127 -9.63 -34.00 -8.14
CA ASN A 127 -9.35 -35.36 -8.51
C ASN A 127 -10.61 -35.96 -9.17
N VAL A 128 -10.61 -35.92 -10.52
CA VAL A 128 -11.62 -36.58 -11.35
C VAL A 128 -11.34 -38.07 -11.41
N THR A 129 -12.17 -38.86 -10.77
CA THR A 129 -12.43 -40.26 -11.23
C THR A 129 -13.94 -40.51 -11.17
N GLY A 130 -14.50 -40.76 -12.38
CA GLY A 130 -15.90 -41.00 -12.58
C GLY A 130 -16.39 -42.32 -11.98
N ASN A 131 -17.65 -42.34 -11.60
CA ASN A 131 -18.53 -43.43 -11.92
C ASN A 131 -20.02 -43.02 -11.78
N ALA A 132 -20.80 -43.44 -12.74
CA ALA A 132 -22.21 -43.18 -12.88
C ALA A 132 -23.07 -44.01 -11.91
N ALA A 133 -24.13 -43.40 -11.36
CA ALA A 133 -25.42 -44.08 -11.12
C ALA A 133 -26.52 -43.07 -10.73
N ALA A 134 -27.70 -43.23 -11.29
CA ALA A 134 -28.89 -42.39 -11.26
C ALA A 134 -29.67 -42.45 -9.91
N PRO A 135 -30.75 -41.59 -9.76
CA PRO A 135 -31.30 -41.19 -8.46
C PRO A 135 -32.45 -42.07 -7.95
N PRO A 136 -32.90 -41.88 -6.71
CA PRO A 136 -34.34 -41.78 -6.52
C PRO A 136 -34.81 -40.65 -5.54
N GLU A 137 -35.89 -40.03 -5.98
CA GLU A 137 -37.12 -39.58 -5.30
C GLU A 137 -37.09 -38.94 -3.90
N ALA A 138 -37.81 -37.81 -3.88
CA ALA A 138 -38.27 -37.09 -2.69
C ALA A 138 -39.37 -37.87 -1.94
N PRO A 139 -39.63 -37.55 -0.66
CA PRO A 139 -40.97 -37.06 -0.37
C PRO A 139 -41.06 -35.83 0.56
N ALA A 140 -42.20 -35.22 0.40
CA ALA A 140 -42.68 -33.97 0.98
C ALA A 140 -42.93 -34.01 2.50
N GLY A 141 -43.01 -32.82 3.07
CA GLY A 141 -43.94 -32.52 4.14
C GLY A 141 -43.36 -31.96 5.45
N GLY A 142 -43.80 -30.78 5.83
CA GLY A 142 -43.61 -30.29 7.20
C GLY A 142 -43.83 -28.79 7.37
N LYS A 143 -45.08 -28.36 7.49
CA LYS A 143 -45.50 -27.00 7.92
C LYS A 143 -45.10 -26.74 9.39
N GLY A 144 -44.56 -25.59 9.69
CA GLY A 144 -44.42 -25.10 11.05
C GLY A 144 -44.51 -23.56 11.14
N LYS A 145 -45.68 -23.08 11.52
CA LYS A 145 -46.02 -21.70 11.86
C LYS A 145 -45.42 -21.35 13.23
N GLY A 146 -44.78 -20.20 13.37
CA GLY A 146 -44.44 -19.64 14.68
C GLY A 146 -44.38 -18.12 14.62
N LYS A 147 -45.43 -17.51 15.20
CA LYS A 147 -45.63 -16.07 15.47
C LYS A 147 -44.92 -15.67 16.76
N GLY A 148 -44.40 -14.42 16.85
CA GLY A 148 -44.01 -13.80 18.12
C GLY A 148 -43.07 -12.65 17.91
N LYS A 149 -43.53 -11.49 17.85
CA LYS A 149 -43.85 -10.42 18.80
C LYS A 149 -42.68 -9.47 19.09
N ALA A 150 -42.92 -8.21 18.74
CA ALA A 150 -42.14 -7.01 18.96
C ALA A 150 -41.96 -6.64 20.45
N SER A 151 -40.84 -5.95 20.74
CA SER A 151 -40.63 -5.04 21.89
C SER A 151 -39.37 -4.25 21.54
N GLY A 152 -39.27 -2.97 21.26
CA GLY A 152 -39.69 -1.80 22.03
C GLY A 152 -38.59 -1.48 23.06
N GLY A 153 -37.55 -0.65 22.72
CA GLY A 153 -36.54 -0.19 23.68
C GLY A 153 -35.88 1.13 23.23
N THR A 154 -36.19 2.14 23.92
CA THR A 154 -35.98 3.58 23.91
C THR A 154 -34.50 3.99 23.94
N TYR A 155 -34.15 5.04 23.18
CA TYR A 155 -32.87 5.73 23.12
C TYR A 155 -32.62 6.61 24.32
N ASP A 156 -31.44 6.53 24.89
CA ASP A 156 -30.94 7.51 25.84
C ASP A 156 -29.89 8.41 25.18
N LYS A 157 -30.08 9.71 25.41
CA LYS A 157 -29.37 10.82 24.79
C LYS A 157 -28.28 11.29 25.74
N GLY A 158 -27.08 10.68 25.66
CA GLY A 158 -25.90 11.08 26.43
C GLY A 158 -25.06 12.12 25.70
N LYS A 159 -25.09 13.37 26.18
CA LYS A 159 -24.17 14.46 25.84
C LYS A 159 -22.78 14.13 26.37
N GLY A 160 -21.85 13.73 25.48
CA GLY A 160 -20.40 13.65 25.75
C GLY A 160 -19.72 14.93 25.26
N LYS A 161 -19.10 15.66 26.18
CA LYS A 161 -18.25 16.84 25.92
C LYS A 161 -17.03 16.41 25.15
N THR A 162 -16.81 16.98 23.97
CA THR A 162 -15.58 16.90 23.20
C THR A 162 -14.52 17.78 23.83
N SER A 163 -13.43 17.18 24.30
CA SER A 163 -12.19 17.88 24.65
C SER A 163 -11.41 18.21 23.37
N PRO A 164 -10.79 19.39 23.26
CA PRO A 164 -9.96 19.72 22.09
C PRO A 164 -8.66 18.88 22.07
N PRO A 165 -8.08 18.65 20.87
CA PRO A 165 -6.82 17.90 20.74
C PRO A 165 -5.67 18.70 21.32
N PRO A 166 -4.60 18.03 21.85
CA PRO A 166 -3.41 18.69 22.35
C PRO A 166 -2.67 19.40 21.23
N GLN A 167 -2.25 20.63 21.49
CA GLN A 167 -1.38 21.42 20.60
C GLN A 167 0.02 20.81 20.57
N PRO A 168 0.71 20.81 19.41
CA PRO A 168 2.10 20.37 19.35
C PRO A 168 2.99 21.34 20.12
N ALA A 169 3.91 20.78 20.91
CA ALA A 169 4.93 21.54 21.63
C ALA A 169 5.81 22.30 20.63
N HIS A 170 6.11 23.56 20.94
CA HIS A 170 7.11 24.37 20.27
C HIS A 170 8.48 23.75 20.58
N ASP A 171 9.16 23.22 19.58
CA ASP A 171 10.58 22.90 19.66
C ASP A 171 11.38 24.22 19.53
N ASP A 172 12.15 24.51 20.56
CA ASP A 172 13.14 25.59 20.58
C ASP A 172 14.30 25.24 19.64
N PRO A 173 14.77 26.18 18.78
CA PRO A 173 15.80 25.89 17.77
C PRO A 173 17.26 25.94 18.28
N ASP A 174 17.53 26.01 19.57
CA ASP A 174 18.88 26.30 20.11
C ASP A 174 19.61 25.15 20.81
N ASP A 175 19.16 23.88 20.68
CA ASP A 175 19.87 22.75 21.29
C ASP A 175 20.50 21.84 20.24
N ILE A 176 21.68 22.21 19.73
CA ILE A 176 22.54 21.35 18.91
C ILE A 176 23.70 20.86 19.79
N PRO A 177 23.75 19.59 20.23
CA PRO A 177 24.95 19.02 20.82
C PRO A 177 25.95 18.63 19.72
N PHE A 178 27.20 19.07 19.93
CA PHE A 178 28.37 18.73 19.11
C PHE A 178 28.71 17.23 19.19
#